data_e9010bda163e39ba3223bf679c46aefb
#
_entry.id   e9010bda163e39ba3223bf679c46aefb
#
_cell.length_a   1.000
_cell.length_b   1.000
_cell.length_c   1.000
_cell.angle_alpha   90.00
_cell.angle_beta   90.00
_cell.angle_gamma   90.00
#
_symmetry.space_group_name_H-M   'P 1'
#
loop_
_entity.id
_entity.type
_entity.pdbx_description
1 polymer ?
#
loop_
_entity_poly.entity_id
_entity_poly.type
_entity_poly.pdbx_seq_one_letter_code
_entity_poly.pdbx_strand_id
1 'polypeptide(L)'
;EQFVPVLSLTQKNVLSLCAASKTFNLAGLEQAAMLVPDEAVRAKINTEMERAGVRSGNLFALEGTRAAYEYGDAWLDGLMRYLDGNRKHLTALVKQELPQAVLTPMEATYLGWLDLRAYGMNCEELMARTLKHGVQFTEGTFFGEGGEGFLRVNIGCPRRNITEGIHRLKEALDEAVEEKAHGVD
;
A
#
# COMPACT_ATOMS: atom_id res chain seq x y z
N GLU A 1 -9.49 13.54 5.37
CA GLU A 1 -10.48 13.95 4.32
C GLU A 1 -11.51 12.85 4.09
N GLN A 2 -12.70 13.22 3.63
CA GLN A 2 -13.75 12.24 3.32
C GLN A 2 -13.56 11.72 1.88
N PHE A 3 -13.57 10.41 1.70
CA PHE A 3 -13.54 9.80 0.37
C PHE A 3 -14.83 10.12 -0.41
N VAL A 4 -14.66 10.58 -1.65
CA VAL A 4 -15.78 10.87 -2.56
C VAL A 4 -15.75 9.86 -3.73
N PRO A 5 -16.72 8.93 -3.79
CA PRO A 5 -16.79 7.97 -4.90
C PRO A 5 -17.08 8.68 -6.23
N VAL A 6 -16.37 8.31 -7.30
CA VAL A 6 -16.59 8.92 -8.62
C VAL A 6 -18.04 8.78 -9.12
N LEU A 7 -18.72 7.68 -8.78
CA LEU A 7 -20.11 7.43 -9.15
C LEU A 7 -21.12 8.34 -8.43
N SER A 8 -20.72 9.04 -7.35
CA SER A 8 -21.55 10.08 -6.74
C SER A 8 -21.47 11.41 -7.48
N LEU A 9 -20.48 11.61 -8.34
CA LEU A 9 -20.26 12.83 -9.11
C LEU A 9 -20.88 12.75 -10.50
N THR A 10 -20.84 11.58 -11.14
CA THR A 10 -21.38 11.35 -12.49
C THR A 10 -21.76 9.88 -12.70
N GLN A 11 -22.72 9.66 -13.58
CA GLN A 11 -23.14 8.33 -14.02
C GLN A 11 -22.95 8.14 -15.54
N LYS A 12 -22.41 9.16 -16.24
CA LYS A 12 -22.16 9.11 -17.68
C LYS A 12 -20.67 8.92 -17.96
N ASN A 13 -20.35 8.04 -18.91
CA ASN A 13 -18.98 7.74 -19.34
C ASN A 13 -18.05 7.37 -18.18
N VAL A 14 -18.56 6.65 -17.19
CA VAL A 14 -17.84 6.26 -15.99
C VAL A 14 -18.10 4.79 -15.68
N LEU A 15 -17.07 4.13 -15.18
CA LEU A 15 -17.15 2.84 -14.51
C LEU A 15 -16.26 2.87 -13.25
N SER A 16 -16.60 2.08 -12.25
CA SER A 16 -15.81 1.91 -11.06
C SER A 16 -15.49 0.44 -10.86
N LEU A 17 -14.21 0.15 -10.58
CA LEU A 17 -13.76 -1.18 -10.21
C LEU A 17 -13.64 -1.25 -8.68
N CYS A 18 -14.34 -2.20 -8.07
CA CYS A 18 -14.37 -2.39 -6.63
C CYS A 18 -13.97 -3.81 -6.26
N ALA A 19 -13.15 -3.96 -5.24
CA ALA A 19 -12.76 -5.27 -4.73
C ALA A 19 -12.62 -5.25 -3.20
N ALA A 20 -13.09 -6.32 -2.56
CA ALA A 20 -12.90 -6.56 -1.14
C ALA A 20 -11.45 -6.99 -0.78
N SER A 21 -10.64 -7.25 -1.80
CA SER A 21 -9.32 -7.90 -1.69
C SER A 21 -8.36 -7.23 -0.72
N LYS A 22 -8.26 -5.90 -0.73
CA LYS A 22 -7.34 -5.16 0.13
C LYS A 22 -7.96 -4.82 1.49
N THR A 23 -9.22 -4.38 1.48
CA THR A 23 -9.94 -4.01 2.70
C THR A 23 -10.12 -5.19 3.66
N PHE A 24 -10.50 -6.36 3.13
CA PHE A 24 -10.82 -7.55 3.92
C PHE A 24 -9.80 -8.69 3.80
N ASN A 25 -8.62 -8.41 3.24
CA ASN A 25 -7.54 -9.40 3.05
C ASN A 25 -7.98 -10.63 2.22
N LEU A 26 -8.79 -10.41 1.19
CA LEU A 26 -9.35 -11.46 0.32
C LEU A 26 -8.67 -11.52 -1.05
N ALA A 27 -7.41 -11.06 -1.18
CA ALA A 27 -6.72 -11.00 -2.47
C ALA A 27 -6.61 -12.38 -3.15
N GLY A 28 -6.43 -13.45 -2.37
CA GLY A 28 -6.34 -14.82 -2.88
C GLY A 28 -7.64 -15.36 -3.50
N LEU A 29 -8.78 -14.68 -3.33
CA LEU A 29 -10.04 -15.03 -3.97
C LEU A 29 -10.17 -14.45 -5.40
N GLU A 30 -9.32 -13.51 -5.78
CA GLU A 30 -9.23 -12.90 -7.12
C GLU A 30 -10.59 -12.38 -7.64
N GLN A 31 -11.38 -11.76 -6.76
CA GLN A 31 -12.72 -11.26 -7.07
C GLN A 31 -12.75 -9.73 -7.08
N ALA A 32 -13.34 -9.18 -8.15
CA ALA A 32 -13.65 -7.77 -8.27
C ALA A 32 -15.03 -7.57 -8.90
N ALA A 33 -15.67 -6.44 -8.63
CA ALA A 33 -16.92 -6.02 -9.24
C ALA A 33 -16.69 -4.79 -10.10
N MET A 34 -17.35 -4.73 -11.25
CA MET A 34 -17.40 -3.58 -12.12
C MET A 34 -18.77 -2.91 -12.01
N LEU A 35 -18.80 -1.68 -11.52
CA LEU A 35 -20.02 -0.87 -11.40
C LEU A 35 -20.12 0.05 -12.63
N VAL A 36 -21.09 -0.22 -13.49
CA VAL A 36 -21.32 0.49 -14.75
C VAL A 36 -22.76 1.01 -14.79
N PRO A 37 -23.01 2.27 -14.43
CA PRO A 37 -24.36 2.83 -14.41
C PRO A 37 -24.99 2.91 -15.81
N ASP A 38 -24.23 3.31 -16.83
CA ASP A 38 -24.69 3.43 -18.20
C ASP A 38 -24.98 2.05 -18.81
N GLU A 39 -26.26 1.82 -19.16
CA GLU A 39 -26.74 0.54 -19.69
C GLU A 39 -26.09 0.17 -21.03
N ALA A 40 -25.92 1.16 -21.93
CA ALA A 40 -25.33 0.90 -23.26
C ALA A 40 -23.84 0.54 -23.14
N VAL A 41 -23.12 1.19 -22.24
CA VAL A 41 -21.71 0.85 -21.92
C VAL A 41 -21.63 -0.53 -21.28
N ARG A 42 -22.51 -0.82 -20.31
CA ARG A 42 -22.56 -2.11 -19.62
C ARG A 42 -22.86 -3.26 -20.60
N ALA A 43 -23.78 -3.08 -21.54
CA ALA A 43 -24.09 -4.07 -22.56
C ALA A 43 -22.86 -4.38 -23.44
N LYS A 44 -22.12 -3.36 -23.88
CA LYS A 44 -20.89 -3.54 -24.67
C LYS A 44 -19.83 -4.30 -23.88
N ILE A 45 -19.61 -3.94 -22.61
CA ILE A 45 -18.66 -4.63 -21.74
C ILE A 45 -19.03 -6.10 -21.58
N ASN A 46 -20.30 -6.40 -21.30
CA ASN A 46 -20.77 -7.79 -21.17
C ASN A 46 -20.53 -8.60 -22.44
N THR A 47 -20.80 -8.02 -23.62
CA THR A 47 -20.52 -8.67 -24.89
C THR A 47 -19.05 -9.00 -25.06
N GLU A 48 -18.16 -8.08 -24.73
CA GLU A 48 -16.71 -8.33 -24.83
C GLU A 48 -16.20 -9.33 -23.77
N MET A 49 -16.75 -9.30 -22.56
CA MET A 49 -16.44 -10.31 -21.54
C MET A 49 -16.88 -11.71 -21.98
N GLU A 50 -18.05 -11.85 -22.58
CA GLU A 50 -18.52 -13.13 -23.14
C GLU A 50 -17.62 -13.62 -24.28
N ARG A 51 -17.22 -12.72 -25.20
CA ARG A 51 -16.28 -13.03 -26.28
C ARG A 51 -14.92 -13.47 -25.78
N ALA A 52 -14.43 -12.85 -24.71
CA ALA A 52 -13.17 -13.20 -24.07
C ALA A 52 -13.25 -14.45 -23.17
N GLY A 53 -14.44 -15.05 -23.03
CA GLY A 53 -14.65 -16.20 -22.15
C GLY A 53 -14.58 -15.87 -20.66
N VAL A 54 -14.64 -14.57 -20.30
CA VAL A 54 -14.64 -14.12 -18.91
C VAL A 54 -16.00 -14.44 -18.29
N ARG A 55 -16.00 -15.31 -17.30
CA ARG A 55 -17.21 -15.70 -16.56
C ARG A 55 -17.20 -15.15 -15.15
N SER A 56 -18.37 -15.23 -14.47
CA SER A 56 -18.43 -14.95 -13.02
C SER A 56 -17.40 -15.76 -12.27
N GLY A 57 -16.77 -15.14 -11.25
CA GLY A 57 -15.74 -15.75 -10.42
C GLY A 57 -16.17 -17.06 -9.75
N ASN A 58 -15.28 -17.67 -8.99
CA ASN A 58 -15.60 -18.90 -8.27
C ASN A 58 -16.61 -18.62 -7.12
N LEU A 59 -17.36 -19.65 -6.72
CA LEU A 59 -18.38 -19.58 -5.70
C LEU A 59 -17.85 -19.04 -4.36
N PHE A 60 -16.67 -19.48 -3.93
CA PHE A 60 -16.07 -19.03 -2.66
C PHE A 60 -15.70 -17.55 -2.70
N ALA A 61 -15.26 -17.06 -3.85
CA ALA A 61 -14.96 -15.64 -4.02
C ALA A 61 -16.22 -14.77 -3.95
N LEU A 62 -17.32 -15.21 -4.54
CA LEU A 62 -18.62 -14.53 -4.45
C LEU A 62 -19.13 -14.51 -3.02
N GLU A 63 -19.17 -15.66 -2.36
CA GLU A 63 -19.65 -15.76 -0.98
C GLU A 63 -18.74 -15.05 0.02
N GLY A 64 -17.40 -15.14 -0.15
CA GLY A 64 -16.46 -14.41 0.70
C GLY A 64 -16.60 -12.89 0.55
N THR A 65 -16.78 -12.40 -0.67
CA THR A 65 -17.01 -10.97 -0.94
C THR A 65 -18.35 -10.52 -0.36
N ARG A 66 -19.42 -11.31 -0.56
CA ARG A 66 -20.74 -11.04 0.03
C ARG A 66 -20.67 -10.95 1.54
N ALA A 67 -20.08 -11.95 2.18
CA ALA A 67 -19.94 -11.99 3.64
C ALA A 67 -19.13 -10.81 4.18
N ALA A 68 -18.04 -10.40 3.49
CA ALA A 68 -17.22 -9.26 3.85
C ALA A 68 -18.04 -7.96 3.87
N TYR A 69 -18.84 -7.71 2.85
CA TYR A 69 -19.68 -6.50 2.78
C TYR A 69 -20.92 -6.56 3.65
N GLU A 70 -21.49 -7.74 3.91
CA GLU A 70 -22.73 -7.90 4.70
C GLU A 70 -22.45 -7.93 6.22
N TYR A 71 -21.31 -8.50 6.63
CA TYR A 71 -21.02 -8.74 8.06
C TYR A 71 -19.69 -8.16 8.53
N GLY A 72 -18.91 -7.53 7.67
CA GLY A 72 -17.54 -7.12 7.95
C GLY A 72 -17.35 -5.78 8.65
N ASP A 73 -18.40 -4.97 8.85
CA ASP A 73 -18.29 -3.58 9.33
C ASP A 73 -17.57 -3.47 10.68
N ALA A 74 -17.95 -4.25 11.67
CA ALA A 74 -17.34 -4.19 13.00
C ALA A 74 -15.84 -4.58 12.98
N TRP A 75 -15.48 -5.54 12.14
CA TRP A 75 -14.07 -5.91 11.91
C TRP A 75 -13.31 -4.79 11.23
N LEU A 76 -13.90 -4.18 10.19
CA LEU A 76 -13.30 -3.07 9.46
C LEU A 76 -13.06 -1.86 10.36
N ASP A 77 -14.02 -1.50 11.20
CA ASP A 77 -13.86 -0.42 12.18
C ASP A 77 -12.71 -0.70 13.16
N GLY A 78 -12.57 -1.96 13.60
CA GLY A 78 -11.45 -2.40 14.42
C GLY A 78 -10.11 -2.24 13.70
N LEU A 79 -10.05 -2.69 12.45
CA LEU A 79 -8.88 -2.56 11.59
C LEU A 79 -8.49 -1.10 11.36
N MET A 80 -9.46 -0.23 11.06
CA MET A 80 -9.19 1.19 10.80
C MET A 80 -8.61 1.89 12.03
N ARG A 81 -9.11 1.60 13.23
CA ARG A 81 -8.52 2.10 14.48
C ARG A 81 -7.09 1.60 14.70
N TYR A 82 -6.84 0.33 14.39
CA TYR A 82 -5.50 -0.27 14.51
C TYR A 82 -4.52 0.36 13.53
N LEU A 83 -4.90 0.51 12.26
CA LEU A 83 -4.08 1.14 11.22
C LEU A 83 -3.80 2.61 11.51
N ASP A 84 -4.76 3.38 12.03
CA ASP A 84 -4.51 4.77 12.45
C ASP A 84 -3.49 4.83 13.59
N GLY A 85 -3.57 3.90 14.56
CA GLY A 85 -2.56 3.73 15.58
C GLY A 85 -1.16 3.41 15.01
N ASN A 86 -1.10 2.53 14.00
CA ASN A 86 0.15 2.19 13.32
C ASN A 86 0.71 3.38 12.51
N ARG A 87 -0.16 4.13 11.83
CA ARG A 87 0.21 5.35 11.11
C ARG A 87 0.85 6.38 12.05
N LYS A 88 0.20 6.68 13.18
CA LYS A 88 0.73 7.59 14.20
C LYS A 88 2.06 7.10 14.76
N HIS A 89 2.17 5.79 15.01
CA HIS A 89 3.39 5.17 15.51
C HIS A 89 4.55 5.28 14.51
N LEU A 90 4.32 4.93 13.23
CA LEU A 90 5.33 5.10 12.17
C LEU A 90 5.77 6.55 12.05
N THR A 91 4.84 7.51 12.05
CA THR A 91 5.15 8.94 11.96
C THR A 91 6.05 9.40 13.13
N ALA A 92 5.76 8.96 14.34
CA ALA A 92 6.56 9.29 15.51
C ALA A 92 7.96 8.65 15.43
N LEU A 93 8.05 7.37 15.06
CA LEU A 93 9.33 6.66 14.91
C LEU A 93 10.23 7.29 13.85
N VAL A 94 9.69 7.58 12.66
CA VAL A 94 10.47 8.22 11.60
C VAL A 94 11.02 9.56 12.07
N LYS A 95 10.21 10.38 12.73
CA LYS A 95 10.65 11.67 13.26
C LYS A 95 11.75 11.53 14.33
N GLN A 96 11.68 10.50 15.16
CA GLN A 96 12.61 10.26 16.24
C GLN A 96 13.91 9.59 15.80
N GLU A 97 13.79 8.54 14.97
CA GLU A 97 14.90 7.64 14.65
C GLU A 97 15.60 8.01 13.34
N LEU A 98 14.90 8.67 12.41
CA LEU A 98 15.38 8.99 11.07
C LEU A 98 15.24 10.49 10.78
N PRO A 99 16.02 11.36 11.44
CA PRO A 99 15.79 12.81 11.42
C PRO A 99 15.96 13.45 10.04
N GLN A 100 16.66 12.81 9.10
CA GLN A 100 16.84 13.29 7.73
C GLN A 100 15.78 12.73 6.76
N ALA A 101 14.98 11.74 7.18
CA ALA A 101 13.93 11.16 6.37
C ALA A 101 12.65 12.00 6.40
N VAL A 102 11.91 11.96 5.29
CA VAL A 102 10.59 12.59 5.20
C VAL A 102 9.53 11.53 4.90
N LEU A 103 8.63 11.30 5.86
CA LEU A 103 7.45 10.48 5.61
C LEU A 103 6.35 11.36 5.00
N THR A 104 5.94 11.05 3.76
CA THR A 104 4.81 11.71 3.13
C THR A 104 3.54 11.56 3.97
N PRO A 105 2.71 12.60 4.15
CA PRO A 105 1.46 12.49 4.89
C PRO A 105 0.59 11.35 4.37
N MET A 106 0.22 10.43 5.27
CA MET A 106 -0.59 9.26 4.93
C MET A 106 -2.07 9.59 5.11
N GLU A 107 -2.74 10.02 4.04
CA GLU A 107 -4.16 10.36 4.04
C GLU A 107 -5.05 9.17 3.68
N ALA A 108 -4.51 8.16 3.00
CA ALA A 108 -5.20 6.95 2.58
C ALA A 108 -4.27 5.75 2.56
N THR A 109 -4.83 4.58 2.49
CA THR A 109 -4.16 3.27 2.42
C THR A 109 -3.35 2.92 3.68
N TYR A 110 -2.66 1.80 3.64
CA TYR A 110 -1.74 1.31 4.67
C TYR A 110 -0.28 1.31 4.18
N LEU A 111 0.01 2.13 3.17
CA LEU A 111 1.33 2.22 2.53
C LEU A 111 1.90 3.61 2.75
N GLY A 112 2.97 3.70 3.54
CA GLY A 112 3.75 4.92 3.75
C GLY A 112 4.79 5.08 2.64
N TRP A 113 5.06 6.32 2.26
CA TRP A 113 6.09 6.68 1.29
C TRP A 113 7.18 7.48 1.99
N LEU A 114 8.36 6.88 2.11
CA LEU A 114 9.48 7.39 2.90
C LEU A 114 10.58 7.89 1.97
N ASP A 115 10.87 9.18 2.04
CA ASP A 115 11.95 9.84 1.33
C ASP A 115 13.25 9.76 2.14
N LEU A 116 14.26 9.10 1.59
CA LEU A 116 15.58 8.92 2.18
C LEU A 116 16.69 9.59 1.36
N ARG A 117 16.35 10.42 0.39
CA ARG A 117 17.32 11.06 -0.51
C ARG A 117 18.38 11.89 0.23
N ALA A 118 18.03 12.43 1.40
CA ALA A 118 18.96 13.18 2.23
C ALA A 118 20.14 12.33 2.77
N TYR A 119 20.02 11.00 2.78
CA TYR A 119 21.12 10.08 3.15
C TYR A 119 22.10 9.83 1.99
N GLY A 120 21.79 10.30 0.77
CA GLY A 120 22.68 10.25 -0.38
C GLY A 120 22.98 8.84 -0.90
N MET A 121 22.00 7.92 -0.76
CA MET A 121 22.06 6.56 -1.28
C MET A 121 21.02 6.35 -2.39
N ASN A 122 21.38 5.56 -3.40
CA ASN A 122 20.43 5.11 -4.41
C ASN A 122 19.61 3.91 -3.91
N CYS A 123 18.55 3.52 -4.62
CA CYS A 123 17.67 2.41 -4.21
C CYS A 123 18.41 1.07 -4.13
N GLU A 124 19.36 0.79 -5.02
CA GLU A 124 20.15 -0.45 -5.01
C GLU A 124 20.96 -0.57 -3.71
N GLU A 125 21.67 0.49 -3.34
CA GLU A 125 22.42 0.55 -2.08
C GLU A 125 21.52 0.44 -0.85
N LEU A 126 20.40 1.18 -0.83
CA LEU A 126 19.40 1.10 0.26
C LEU A 126 18.88 -0.33 0.44
N MET A 127 18.52 -1.00 -0.66
CA MET A 127 18.00 -2.37 -0.60
C MET A 127 19.06 -3.36 -0.14
N ALA A 128 20.29 -3.27 -0.62
CA ALA A 128 21.38 -4.15 -0.19
C ALA A 128 21.65 -4.01 1.32
N ARG A 129 21.71 -2.77 1.82
CA ARG A 129 21.96 -2.48 3.24
C ARG A 129 20.81 -2.94 4.13
N THR A 130 19.57 -2.61 3.78
CA THR A 130 18.40 -3.03 4.58
C THR A 130 18.28 -4.55 4.64
N LEU A 131 18.57 -5.25 3.54
CA LEU A 131 18.57 -6.70 3.50
C LEU A 131 19.67 -7.32 4.40
N LYS A 132 20.88 -6.73 4.43
CA LYS A 132 21.98 -7.10 5.34
C LYS A 132 21.53 -7.01 6.81
N HIS A 133 20.73 -6.00 7.15
CA HIS A 133 20.13 -5.82 8.48
C HIS A 133 18.82 -6.61 8.70
N GLY A 134 18.45 -7.50 7.76
CA GLY A 134 17.30 -8.42 7.89
C GLY A 134 15.95 -7.73 7.80
N VAL A 135 15.85 -6.62 7.06
CA VAL A 135 14.59 -5.95 6.73
C VAL A 135 14.51 -5.71 5.23
N GLN A 136 13.32 -5.89 4.66
CA GLN A 136 13.06 -5.65 3.24
C GLN A 136 11.89 -4.68 3.08
N PHE A 137 12.11 -3.66 2.26
CA PHE A 137 11.09 -2.71 1.81
C PHE A 137 10.81 -2.89 0.32
N THR A 138 9.82 -2.18 -0.21
CA THR A 138 9.70 -2.03 -1.65
C THR A 138 10.40 -0.73 -2.05
N GLU A 139 11.39 -0.82 -2.93
CA GLU A 139 12.10 0.34 -3.45
C GLU A 139 11.21 1.24 -4.31
N GLY A 140 11.49 2.52 -4.31
CA GLY A 140 10.68 3.49 -5.03
C GLY A 140 10.78 3.36 -6.54
N THR A 141 11.94 2.97 -7.08
CA THR A 141 12.19 2.76 -8.51
C THR A 141 11.28 1.71 -9.14
N PHE A 142 10.79 0.75 -8.34
CA PHE A 142 9.76 -0.21 -8.78
C PHE A 142 8.49 0.48 -9.31
N PHE A 143 8.20 1.71 -8.87
CA PHE A 143 7.01 2.48 -9.23
C PHE A 143 7.23 3.50 -10.35
N GLY A 144 8.48 3.64 -10.84
CA GLY A 144 8.83 4.52 -11.96
C GLY A 144 9.95 5.52 -11.67
N GLU A 145 10.17 6.39 -12.65
CA GLU A 145 11.26 7.38 -12.70
C GLU A 145 11.16 8.31 -11.49
N GLY A 146 11.07 8.69 -10.70
CA GLY A 146 10.92 9.61 -9.56
C GLY A 146 11.01 8.90 -8.22
N GLY A 147 11.16 7.58 -8.26
CA GLY A 147 11.21 6.76 -7.06
C GLY A 147 12.59 6.57 -6.43
N GLU A 148 13.63 7.17 -7.03
CA GLU A 148 15.00 7.02 -6.54
C GLU A 148 15.17 7.61 -5.13
N GLY A 149 15.77 6.82 -4.24
CA GLY A 149 15.96 7.20 -2.83
C GLY A 149 14.71 7.13 -1.95
N PHE A 150 13.62 6.54 -2.47
CA PHE A 150 12.39 6.30 -1.69
C PHE A 150 12.19 4.83 -1.35
N LEU A 151 11.53 4.59 -0.21
CA LEU A 151 11.06 3.27 0.20
C LEU A 151 9.57 3.31 0.52
N ARG A 152 8.84 2.26 0.09
CA ARG A 152 7.46 2.05 0.50
C ARG A 152 7.40 1.18 1.76
N VAL A 153 6.78 1.71 2.81
CA VAL A 153 6.59 1.06 4.10
C VAL A 153 5.14 0.57 4.24
N ASN A 154 4.94 -0.71 4.52
CA ASN A 154 3.62 -1.29 4.76
C ASN A 154 3.32 -1.31 6.27
N ILE A 155 2.24 -0.62 6.70
CA ILE A 155 1.78 -0.60 8.09
C ILE A 155 0.64 -1.58 8.39
N GLY A 156 0.20 -2.36 7.40
CA GLY A 156 -0.81 -3.41 7.56
C GLY A 156 -0.24 -4.67 8.23
N CYS A 157 0.46 -4.50 9.33
CA CYS A 157 1.14 -5.56 10.08
C CYS A 157 1.09 -5.30 11.59
N PRO A 158 1.51 -6.25 12.44
CA PRO A 158 1.68 -6.01 13.87
C PRO A 158 2.62 -4.83 14.14
N ARG A 159 2.26 -3.95 15.08
CA ARG A 159 3.03 -2.72 15.40
C ARG A 159 4.49 -2.98 15.72
N ARG A 160 4.79 -4.08 16.39
CA ARG A 160 6.16 -4.50 16.67
C ARG A 160 7.04 -4.63 15.41
N ASN A 161 6.43 -5.07 14.30
CA ASN A 161 7.17 -5.22 13.04
C ASN A 161 7.52 -3.86 12.44
N ILE A 162 6.67 -2.84 12.64
CA ILE A 162 6.96 -1.46 12.23
C ILE A 162 8.14 -0.93 13.04
N THR A 163 8.11 -1.11 14.37
CA THR A 163 9.20 -0.70 15.27
C THR A 163 10.51 -1.35 14.87
N GLU A 164 10.51 -2.67 14.75
CA GLU A 164 11.69 -3.44 14.38
C GLU A 164 12.22 -3.06 13.00
N GLY A 165 11.32 -2.91 12.02
CA GLY A 165 11.69 -2.52 10.65
C GLY A 165 12.35 -1.14 10.58
N ILE A 166 11.86 -0.16 11.34
CA ILE A 166 12.46 1.18 11.38
C ILE A 166 13.79 1.18 12.13
N HIS A 167 13.93 0.42 13.22
CA HIS A 167 15.21 0.29 13.92
C HIS A 167 16.28 -0.33 13.01
N ARG A 168 15.98 -1.40 12.29
CA ARG A 168 16.90 -2.02 11.33
C ARG A 168 17.23 -1.12 10.14
N LEU A 169 16.27 -0.34 9.69
CA LEU A 169 16.52 0.69 8.69
C LEU A 169 17.50 1.74 9.23
N LYS A 170 17.29 2.20 10.46
CA LYS A 170 18.21 3.14 11.12
C LYS A 170 19.64 2.60 11.18
N GLU A 171 19.80 1.36 11.65
CA GLU A 171 21.12 0.70 11.73
C GLU A 171 21.80 0.66 10.36
N ALA A 172 21.06 0.32 9.30
CA ALA A 172 21.55 0.30 7.92
C ALA A 172 21.99 1.69 7.42
N LEU A 173 21.24 2.74 7.80
CA LEU A 173 21.55 4.12 7.41
C LEU A 173 22.74 4.68 8.22
N ASP A 174 22.80 4.40 9.51
CA ASP A 174 23.89 4.84 10.38
C ASP A 174 25.23 4.22 9.95
N GLU A 175 25.28 2.91 9.63
CA GLU A 175 26.45 2.23 9.07
C GLU A 175 26.95 2.93 7.80
N ALA A 176 26.03 3.29 6.87
CA ALA A 176 26.39 3.98 5.66
C ALA A 176 26.95 5.39 5.89
N VAL A 177 26.39 6.11 6.86
CA VAL A 177 26.88 7.46 7.21
C VAL A 177 28.28 7.39 7.84
N GLU A 178 28.52 6.41 8.71
CA GLU A 178 29.82 6.19 9.34
C GLU A 178 30.91 5.79 8.32
N GLU A 179 30.58 4.88 7.38
CA GLU A 179 31.51 4.49 6.30
C GLU A 179 31.92 5.69 5.45
N LYS A 180 30.96 6.52 5.04
CA LYS A 180 31.25 7.76 4.29
C LYS A 180 32.10 8.75 5.09
N ALA A 181 31.88 8.86 6.39
CA ALA A 181 32.67 9.75 7.26
C ALA A 181 34.11 9.29 7.44
N HIS A 182 34.39 7.98 7.36
CA HIS A 182 35.70 7.39 7.51
C HIS A 182 36.44 7.15 6.18
N GLY A 183 35.86 7.54 5.04
CA GLY A 183 36.48 7.42 3.72
C GLY A 183 36.68 5.97 3.25
N VAL A 184 35.82 5.08 3.70
CA VAL A 184 35.77 3.69 3.23
C VAL A 184 34.78 3.67 2.06
N ASP A 185 35.32 3.74 0.82
CA ASP A 185 34.57 3.54 -0.43
C ASP A 185 34.35 2.05 -0.72
#